data_8f18a7cc278b1fe00d5d9337bec2cb9e
#
_entry.id   8f18a7cc278b1fe00d5d9337bec2cb9e
#
_cell.length_a   1.000
_cell.length_b   1.000
_cell.length_c   1.000
_cell.angle_alpha   90.00
_cell.angle_beta   90.00
_cell.angle_gamma   90.00
#
_symmetry.space_group_name_H-M   'P 1'
#
loop_
_entity.id
_entity.type
_entity.pdbx_description
1 polymer ?
#
loop_
_entity_poly.entity_id
_entity_poly.type
_entity_poly.pdbx_seq_one_letter_code
_entity_poly.pdbx_strand_id
1 'polypeptide(L)'
;MFKKIREFFRVLGELRYLIPLMRYEFPSPDDNASLAHSFEETVTKFGSNDFIYFENEKWTYDQTNEAANVLANKLVDDGVKLEDRVVLFMENRPNYIISILALNKIGAIGVLINTSLTGNPLIHCINSSNSKKCIVGAELASSLEEVLSEVNIKDKSDIYWVKDGSNYECPQWASNLDTLIDTSKSNNLSITSKVTAKDTAFYIFTSGTTGVPKAALFPNAKIIAASVNISKGGYRIDNSDCMYNCLPLYHSTGLMLGLCACIQVGAATFIRRKFSASAFWKEAKQFNLSLIHI
;
A
#
# COMPACT_ATOMS: atom_id res chain seq x y z
N MET A 1 13.72 38.33 28.24
CA MET A 1 12.25 38.38 28.26
C MET A 1 11.69 37.94 26.88
N PHE A 2 12.01 38.57 25.79
CA PHE A 2 11.47 38.24 24.45
C PHE A 2 11.71 36.79 24.00
N LYS A 3 12.85 36.15 24.31
CA LYS A 3 13.14 34.75 23.95
C LYS A 3 12.17 33.79 24.64
N LYS A 4 11.84 33.99 25.92
CA LYS A 4 10.86 33.17 26.66
C LYS A 4 9.44 33.34 26.14
N ILE A 5 9.07 34.56 25.77
CA ILE A 5 7.74 34.83 25.16
C ILE A 5 7.62 34.14 23.82
N ARG A 6 8.65 34.18 22.98
CA ARG A 6 8.67 33.49 21.69
C ARG A 6 8.62 31.97 21.85
N GLU A 7 9.32 31.42 22.83
CA GLU A 7 9.24 29.97 23.14
C GLU A 7 7.86 29.58 23.64
N PHE A 8 7.22 30.39 24.48
CA PHE A 8 5.85 30.16 24.95
C PHE A 8 4.85 30.10 23.80
N PHE A 9 4.88 31.06 22.86
CA PHE A 9 4.01 31.05 21.71
C PHE A 9 4.32 29.88 20.73
N ARG A 10 5.59 29.45 20.63
CA ARG A 10 5.95 28.25 19.89
C ARG A 10 5.33 27.00 20.51
N VAL A 11 5.43 26.83 21.84
CA VAL A 11 4.81 25.70 22.55
C VAL A 11 3.29 25.72 22.41
N LEU A 12 2.65 26.87 22.53
CA LEU A 12 1.21 26.98 22.25
C LEU A 12 0.84 26.62 20.84
N GLY A 13 1.65 27.00 19.86
CA GLY A 13 1.48 26.59 18.47
C GLY A 13 1.60 25.07 18.26
N GLU A 14 2.47 24.41 19.01
CA GLU A 14 2.61 22.94 18.98
C GLU A 14 1.39 22.23 19.58
N LEU A 15 0.78 22.79 20.62
CA LEU A 15 -0.38 22.18 21.29
C LEU A 15 -1.57 21.95 20.35
N ARG A 16 -1.77 22.80 19.34
CA ARG A 16 -2.84 22.63 18.35
C ARG A 16 -2.74 21.31 17.58
N TYR A 17 -1.52 20.77 17.42
CA TYR A 17 -1.28 19.49 16.75
C TYR A 17 -1.28 18.32 17.74
N LEU A 18 -0.75 18.54 18.96
CA LEU A 18 -0.65 17.50 19.98
C LEU A 18 -2.00 17.18 20.63
N ILE A 19 -2.85 18.18 20.89
CA ILE A 19 -4.15 17.96 21.53
C ILE A 19 -5.07 17.03 20.73
N PRO A 20 -5.27 17.22 19.41
CA PRO A 20 -6.04 16.27 18.60
C PRO A 20 -5.44 14.87 18.58
N LEU A 21 -4.11 14.75 18.56
CA LEU A 21 -3.43 13.46 18.59
C LEU A 21 -3.59 12.76 19.95
N MET A 22 -3.49 13.49 21.06
CA MET A 22 -3.71 12.96 22.42
C MET A 22 -5.17 12.53 22.65
N ARG A 23 -6.11 13.11 21.92
CA ARG A 23 -7.54 12.76 21.98
C ARG A 23 -7.94 11.69 20.96
N TYR A 24 -7.00 11.28 20.10
CA TYR A 24 -7.28 10.23 19.13
C TYR A 24 -7.36 8.89 19.86
N GLU A 25 -8.52 8.26 19.76
CA GLU A 25 -8.75 6.92 20.32
C GLU A 25 -8.27 5.90 19.30
N PHE A 26 -7.16 5.24 19.61
CA PHE A 26 -6.67 4.15 18.78
C PHE A 26 -7.59 2.94 18.91
N PRO A 27 -7.85 2.23 17.80
CA PRO A 27 -8.74 1.09 17.84
C PRO A 27 -8.22 -0.03 18.76
N SER A 28 -9.15 -0.60 19.54
CA SER A 28 -8.91 -1.83 20.28
C SER A 28 -8.73 -3.01 19.32
N PRO A 29 -8.05 -4.09 19.74
CA PRO A 29 -7.75 -5.22 18.84
C PRO A 29 -8.96 -5.81 18.11
N ASP A 30 -10.12 -5.86 18.76
CA ASP A 30 -11.34 -6.45 18.22
C ASP A 30 -12.27 -5.45 17.52
N ASP A 31 -11.88 -4.18 17.46
CA ASP A 31 -12.63 -3.18 16.73
C ASP A 31 -12.57 -3.44 15.23
N ASN A 32 -13.68 -3.20 14.52
CA ASN A 32 -13.74 -3.25 13.06
C ASN A 32 -12.98 -2.06 12.47
N ALA A 33 -11.67 -2.14 12.46
CA ALA A 33 -10.77 -1.09 12.00
C ALA A 33 -9.62 -1.69 11.18
N SER A 34 -9.45 -1.19 9.97
CA SER A 34 -8.40 -1.63 9.06
C SER A 34 -7.92 -0.46 8.19
N LEU A 35 -6.84 -0.68 7.45
CA LEU A 35 -6.38 0.29 6.44
C LEU A 35 -7.50 0.52 5.40
N ALA A 36 -8.21 -0.53 4.99
CA ALA A 36 -9.32 -0.42 4.04
C ALA A 36 -10.49 0.38 4.63
N HIS A 37 -10.82 0.22 5.90
CA HIS A 37 -11.81 1.05 6.59
C HIS A 37 -11.40 2.53 6.56
N SER A 38 -10.17 2.83 7.00
CA SER A 38 -9.66 4.21 6.97
C SER A 38 -9.68 4.79 5.55
N PHE A 39 -9.41 3.96 4.54
CA PHE A 39 -9.46 4.39 3.15
C PHE A 39 -10.89 4.68 2.70
N GLU A 40 -11.87 3.82 2.98
CA GLU A 40 -13.29 4.02 2.64
C GLU A 40 -13.89 5.25 3.34
N GLU A 41 -13.51 5.49 4.60
CA GLU A 41 -13.89 6.74 5.30
C GLU A 41 -13.31 7.98 4.62
N THR A 42 -12.07 7.89 4.13
CA THR A 42 -11.41 8.97 3.41
C THR A 42 -12.05 9.20 2.05
N VAL A 43 -12.41 8.14 1.33
CA VAL A 43 -13.18 8.19 0.07
C VAL A 43 -14.51 8.91 0.29
N THR A 44 -15.23 8.61 1.37
CA THR A 44 -16.50 9.28 1.69
C THR A 44 -16.35 10.78 1.84
N LYS A 45 -15.21 11.27 2.33
CA LYS A 45 -14.94 12.70 2.58
C LYS A 45 -14.28 13.40 1.39
N PHE A 46 -13.44 12.71 0.66
CA PHE A 46 -12.52 13.27 -0.34
C PHE A 46 -12.50 12.50 -1.67
N GLY A 47 -13.56 11.73 -1.98
CA GLY A 47 -13.60 10.80 -3.12
C GLY A 47 -13.17 11.41 -4.46
N SER A 48 -13.62 12.63 -4.76
CA SER A 48 -13.27 13.34 -5.99
C SER A 48 -11.87 13.97 -5.99
N ASN A 49 -11.18 13.99 -4.84
CA ASN A 49 -9.82 14.54 -4.77
C ASN A 49 -8.81 13.61 -5.45
N ASP A 50 -7.77 14.21 -5.99
CA ASP A 50 -6.63 13.47 -6.51
C ASP A 50 -5.93 12.70 -5.38
N PHE A 51 -5.65 11.42 -5.61
CA PHE A 51 -4.95 10.56 -4.65
C PHE A 51 -3.58 10.14 -5.15
N ILE A 52 -3.51 9.57 -6.35
CA ILE A 52 -2.25 9.06 -6.89
C ILE A 52 -1.87 9.84 -8.13
N TYR A 53 -0.63 10.33 -8.14
CA TYR A 53 0.06 10.77 -9.35
C TYR A 53 1.19 9.79 -9.66
N PHE A 54 1.21 9.30 -10.89
CA PHE A 54 2.23 8.36 -11.36
C PHE A 54 2.50 8.57 -12.84
N GLU A 55 3.73 8.92 -13.20
CA GLU A 55 4.10 9.20 -14.60
C GLU A 55 3.13 10.22 -15.24
N ASN A 56 2.32 9.80 -16.21
CA ASN A 56 1.29 10.61 -16.85
C ASN A 56 -0.13 10.27 -16.37
N GLU A 57 -0.26 9.41 -15.37
CA GLU A 57 -1.53 8.97 -14.82
C GLU A 57 -1.89 9.77 -13.57
N LYS A 58 -3.20 9.95 -13.40
CA LYS A 58 -3.80 10.56 -12.24
C LYS A 58 -5.03 9.76 -11.84
N TRP A 59 -5.11 9.42 -10.55
CA TRP A 59 -6.20 8.65 -9.97
C TRP A 59 -6.81 9.40 -8.80
N THR A 60 -8.14 9.50 -8.76
CA THR A 60 -8.85 10.01 -7.59
C THR A 60 -8.98 8.93 -6.52
N TYR A 61 -9.40 9.33 -5.32
CA TYR A 61 -9.75 8.39 -4.26
C TYR A 61 -10.89 7.46 -4.70
N ASP A 62 -11.95 7.98 -5.36
CA ASP A 62 -13.06 7.18 -5.89
C ASP A 62 -12.59 6.15 -6.90
N GLN A 63 -11.82 6.57 -7.91
CA GLN A 63 -11.31 5.67 -8.94
C GLN A 63 -10.44 4.55 -8.35
N THR A 64 -9.60 4.89 -7.36
CA THR A 64 -8.76 3.91 -6.67
C THR A 64 -9.60 2.93 -5.85
N ASN A 65 -10.66 3.42 -5.19
CA ASN A 65 -11.57 2.59 -4.41
C ASN A 65 -12.35 1.62 -5.31
N GLU A 66 -12.89 2.11 -6.40
CA GLU A 66 -13.61 1.29 -7.38
C GLU A 66 -12.71 0.16 -7.94
N ALA A 67 -11.48 0.51 -8.35
CA ALA A 67 -10.52 -0.47 -8.84
C ALA A 67 -10.14 -1.51 -7.76
N ALA A 68 -9.97 -1.06 -6.51
CA ALA A 68 -9.69 -1.96 -5.39
C ALA A 68 -10.87 -2.88 -5.08
N ASN A 69 -12.12 -2.39 -5.19
CA ASN A 69 -13.32 -3.20 -5.04
C ASN A 69 -13.44 -4.27 -6.13
N VAL A 70 -13.17 -3.90 -7.38
CA VAL A 70 -13.17 -4.83 -8.52
C VAL A 70 -12.17 -5.96 -8.30
N LEU A 71 -10.94 -5.64 -7.90
CA LEU A 71 -9.91 -6.65 -7.61
C LEU A 71 -10.27 -7.48 -6.38
N ALA A 72 -10.80 -6.87 -5.32
CA ALA A 72 -11.23 -7.58 -4.12
C ALA A 72 -12.32 -8.62 -4.42
N ASN A 73 -13.33 -8.24 -5.22
CA ASN A 73 -14.36 -9.16 -5.67
C ASN A 73 -13.79 -10.34 -6.47
N LYS A 74 -12.84 -10.06 -7.39
CA LYS A 74 -12.17 -11.14 -8.15
C LYS A 74 -11.43 -12.11 -7.24
N LEU A 75 -10.71 -11.60 -6.25
CA LEU A 75 -10.00 -12.46 -5.29
C LEU A 75 -10.96 -13.31 -4.44
N VAL A 76 -12.11 -12.76 -4.03
CA VAL A 76 -13.17 -13.51 -3.34
C VAL A 76 -13.77 -14.59 -4.24
N ASP A 77 -14.10 -14.26 -5.49
CA ASP A 77 -14.62 -15.22 -6.47
C ASP A 77 -13.63 -16.38 -6.71
N ASP A 78 -12.33 -16.12 -6.61
CA ASP A 78 -11.26 -17.12 -6.72
C ASP A 78 -10.92 -17.82 -5.39
N GLY A 79 -11.76 -17.63 -4.38
CA GLY A 79 -11.70 -18.36 -3.11
C GLY A 79 -10.68 -17.82 -2.09
N VAL A 80 -10.16 -16.59 -2.27
CA VAL A 80 -9.32 -15.93 -1.25
C VAL A 80 -10.21 -15.52 -0.07
N LYS A 81 -9.76 -15.82 1.14
CA LYS A 81 -10.48 -15.60 2.39
C LYS A 81 -9.66 -14.78 3.37
N LEU A 82 -10.31 -14.37 4.46
CA LEU A 82 -9.65 -13.78 5.62
C LEU A 82 -8.42 -14.60 6.03
N GLU A 83 -7.31 -13.93 6.32
CA GLU A 83 -6.00 -14.49 6.69
C GLU A 83 -5.27 -15.29 5.59
N ASP A 84 -5.85 -15.48 4.42
CA ASP A 84 -5.12 -16.03 3.29
C ASP A 84 -4.00 -15.09 2.86
N ARG A 85 -2.85 -15.66 2.55
CA ARG A 85 -1.67 -14.91 2.13
C ARG A 85 -1.58 -14.88 0.62
N VAL A 86 -1.33 -13.67 0.09
CA VAL A 86 -1.18 -13.42 -1.33
C VAL A 86 0.12 -12.65 -1.55
N VAL A 87 1.03 -13.22 -2.33
CA VAL A 87 2.27 -12.55 -2.73
C VAL A 87 1.95 -11.34 -3.59
N LEU A 88 2.57 -10.20 -3.29
CA LEU A 88 2.59 -9.02 -4.14
C LEU A 88 4.04 -8.73 -4.55
N PHE A 89 4.34 -8.98 -5.84
CA PHE A 89 5.66 -8.81 -6.41
C PHE A 89 5.59 -7.88 -7.61
N MET A 90 5.69 -6.58 -7.35
CA MET A 90 5.47 -5.50 -8.32
C MET A 90 6.24 -4.24 -7.89
N GLU A 91 6.70 -3.43 -8.83
CA GLU A 91 7.28 -2.12 -8.54
C GLU A 91 6.20 -1.10 -8.13
N ASN A 92 6.64 0.07 -7.60
CA ASN A 92 5.73 1.16 -7.25
C ASN A 92 4.94 1.64 -8.46
N ARG A 93 3.61 1.49 -8.41
CA ARG A 93 2.65 1.98 -9.40
C ARG A 93 1.21 1.92 -8.86
N PRO A 94 0.21 2.52 -9.52
CA PRO A 94 -1.17 2.51 -9.01
C PRO A 94 -1.70 1.11 -8.70
N ASN A 95 -1.40 0.11 -9.56
CA ASN A 95 -1.83 -1.27 -9.34
C ASN A 95 -1.28 -1.89 -8.05
N TYR A 96 -0.11 -1.45 -7.56
CA TYR A 96 0.41 -1.88 -6.26
C TYR A 96 -0.51 -1.40 -5.13
N ILE A 97 -0.89 -0.12 -5.16
CA ILE A 97 -1.78 0.49 -4.16
C ILE A 97 -3.17 -0.16 -4.22
N ILE A 98 -3.72 -0.33 -5.42
CA ILE A 98 -4.99 -1.04 -5.64
C ILE A 98 -4.94 -2.44 -5.05
N SER A 99 -3.84 -3.18 -5.26
CA SER A 99 -3.67 -4.54 -4.76
C SER A 99 -3.63 -4.61 -3.23
N ILE A 100 -2.87 -3.73 -2.57
CA ILE A 100 -2.82 -3.73 -1.09
C ILE A 100 -4.16 -3.35 -0.48
N LEU A 101 -4.90 -2.42 -1.09
CA LEU A 101 -6.24 -2.03 -0.64
C LEU A 101 -7.24 -3.18 -0.86
N ALA A 102 -7.23 -3.83 -2.03
CA ALA A 102 -8.09 -4.97 -2.33
C ALA A 102 -7.88 -6.13 -1.35
N LEU A 103 -6.63 -6.49 -1.08
CA LEU A 103 -6.30 -7.53 -0.10
C LEU A 103 -6.78 -7.16 1.31
N ASN A 104 -6.55 -5.91 1.72
CA ASN A 104 -6.97 -5.47 3.04
C ASN A 104 -8.50 -5.39 3.19
N LYS A 105 -9.25 -5.04 2.11
CA LYS A 105 -10.72 -5.04 2.10
C LYS A 105 -11.34 -6.41 2.43
N ILE A 106 -10.69 -7.49 2.03
CA ILE A 106 -11.16 -8.86 2.27
C ILE A 106 -10.46 -9.54 3.46
N GLY A 107 -9.59 -8.79 4.17
CA GLY A 107 -8.80 -9.31 5.29
C GLY A 107 -7.75 -10.33 4.90
N ALA A 108 -7.38 -10.41 3.62
CA ALA A 108 -6.26 -11.20 3.16
C ALA A 108 -4.92 -10.49 3.46
N ILE A 109 -3.89 -11.27 3.72
CA ILE A 109 -2.56 -10.78 4.08
C ILE A 109 -1.73 -10.54 2.82
N GLY A 110 -1.38 -9.29 2.56
CA GLY A 110 -0.44 -8.95 1.49
C GLY A 110 0.99 -9.31 1.89
N VAL A 111 1.60 -10.22 1.14
CA VAL A 111 3.01 -10.62 1.34
C VAL A 111 3.86 -9.77 0.41
N LEU A 112 4.43 -8.70 0.95
CA LEU A 112 5.10 -7.66 0.18
C LEU A 112 6.56 -8.07 -0.08
N ILE A 113 6.86 -8.44 -1.32
CA ILE A 113 8.18 -8.93 -1.71
C ILE A 113 9.06 -7.76 -2.20
N ASN A 114 10.31 -7.75 -1.72
CA ASN A 114 11.31 -6.83 -2.23
C ASN A 114 11.60 -7.10 -3.71
N THR A 115 11.38 -6.11 -4.55
CA THR A 115 11.49 -6.18 -6.01
C THR A 115 12.90 -6.44 -6.53
N SER A 116 13.92 -6.33 -5.68
CA SER A 116 15.31 -6.65 -6.03
C SER A 116 15.70 -8.11 -5.79
N LEU A 117 14.79 -8.92 -5.21
CA LEU A 117 15.08 -10.33 -4.91
C LEU A 117 14.98 -11.18 -6.18
N THR A 118 15.94 -12.09 -6.32
CA THR A 118 16.00 -13.12 -7.36
C THR A 118 16.49 -14.44 -6.75
N GLY A 119 16.36 -15.56 -7.44
CA GLY A 119 16.86 -16.87 -7.02
C GLY A 119 16.45 -17.28 -5.60
N ASN A 120 17.35 -17.89 -4.84
CA ASN A 120 17.08 -18.46 -3.52
C ASN A 120 16.42 -17.49 -2.51
N PRO A 121 16.80 -16.21 -2.38
CA PRO A 121 16.11 -15.27 -1.51
C PRO A 121 14.63 -15.05 -1.89
N LEU A 122 14.31 -15.00 -3.18
CA LEU A 122 12.94 -14.87 -3.67
C LEU A 122 12.14 -16.16 -3.37
N ILE A 123 12.70 -17.33 -3.68
CA ILE A 123 12.11 -18.63 -3.35
C ILE A 123 11.80 -18.72 -1.86
N HIS A 124 12.75 -18.33 -1.02
CA HIS A 124 12.57 -18.37 0.43
C HIS A 124 11.41 -17.50 0.89
N CYS A 125 11.33 -16.24 0.43
CA CYS A 125 10.27 -15.32 0.82
C CYS A 125 8.88 -15.84 0.40
N ILE A 126 8.75 -16.35 -0.83
CA ILE A 126 7.49 -16.90 -1.33
C ILE A 126 7.10 -18.15 -0.52
N ASN A 127 8.00 -19.13 -0.41
CA ASN A 127 7.68 -20.40 0.23
C ASN A 127 7.43 -20.28 1.73
N SER A 128 8.23 -19.48 2.45
CA SER A 128 8.05 -19.28 3.89
C SER A 128 6.77 -18.53 4.26
N SER A 129 6.19 -17.78 3.31
CA SER A 129 4.91 -17.08 3.53
C SER A 129 3.71 -18.03 3.51
N ASN A 130 3.83 -19.24 2.95
CA ASN A 130 2.71 -20.15 2.66
C ASN A 130 1.57 -19.46 1.91
N SER A 131 1.90 -18.63 0.93
CA SER A 131 0.93 -17.91 0.12
C SER A 131 0.19 -18.86 -0.82
N LYS A 132 -1.11 -18.59 -1.04
CA LYS A 132 -1.95 -19.36 -1.96
C LYS A 132 -1.92 -18.80 -3.37
N LYS A 133 -1.73 -17.47 -3.50
CA LYS A 133 -1.77 -16.77 -4.78
C LYS A 133 -0.65 -15.74 -4.87
N CYS A 134 -0.38 -15.30 -6.09
CA CYS A 134 0.63 -14.30 -6.40
C CYS A 134 0.05 -13.25 -7.37
N ILE A 135 0.26 -11.97 -7.08
CA ILE A 135 0.05 -10.87 -8.02
C ILE A 135 1.42 -10.38 -8.43
N VAL A 136 1.77 -10.55 -9.69
CA VAL A 136 3.08 -10.16 -10.23
C VAL A 136 2.96 -9.08 -11.29
N GLY A 137 3.79 -8.06 -11.20
CA GLY A 137 3.91 -7.04 -12.25
C GLY A 137 4.66 -7.57 -13.47
N ALA A 138 4.28 -7.12 -14.65
CA ALA A 138 4.92 -7.49 -15.91
C ALA A 138 6.44 -7.29 -15.87
N GLU A 139 6.89 -6.23 -15.22
CA GLU A 139 8.29 -5.84 -15.05
C GLU A 139 9.13 -6.83 -14.22
N LEU A 140 8.48 -7.68 -13.41
CA LEU A 140 9.13 -8.67 -12.56
C LEU A 140 8.78 -10.12 -12.93
N ALA A 141 8.02 -10.31 -14.02
CA ALA A 141 7.58 -11.64 -14.46
C ALA A 141 8.76 -12.57 -14.75
N SER A 142 9.83 -12.07 -15.39
CA SER A 142 11.03 -12.89 -15.69
C SER A 142 11.73 -13.38 -14.41
N SER A 143 11.84 -12.53 -13.38
CA SER A 143 12.44 -12.93 -12.10
C SER A 143 11.62 -14.00 -11.37
N LEU A 144 10.29 -13.97 -11.51
CA LEU A 144 9.43 -15.01 -10.96
C LEU A 144 9.52 -16.30 -11.79
N GLU A 145 9.59 -16.20 -13.14
CA GLU A 145 9.70 -17.34 -14.03
C GLU A 145 10.96 -18.18 -13.74
N GLU A 146 12.10 -17.53 -13.49
CA GLU A 146 13.37 -18.19 -13.15
C GLU A 146 13.26 -19.12 -11.93
N VAL A 147 12.34 -18.82 -11.00
CA VAL A 147 12.18 -19.57 -9.74
C VAL A 147 10.88 -20.37 -9.67
N LEU A 148 10.05 -20.32 -10.70
CA LEU A 148 8.68 -20.87 -10.69
C LEU A 148 8.62 -22.36 -10.38
N SER A 149 9.63 -23.13 -10.81
CA SER A 149 9.70 -24.56 -10.52
C SER A 149 9.94 -24.89 -9.05
N GLU A 150 10.48 -23.93 -8.28
CA GLU A 150 10.93 -24.12 -6.89
C GLU A 150 10.01 -23.46 -5.86
N VAL A 151 9.07 -22.61 -6.31
CA VAL A 151 8.07 -21.98 -5.41
C VAL A 151 6.83 -22.84 -5.27
N ASN A 152 6.08 -22.64 -4.18
CA ASN A 152 4.88 -23.42 -3.85
C ASN A 152 3.64 -23.00 -4.65
N ILE A 153 3.65 -21.84 -5.30
CA ILE A 153 2.56 -21.32 -6.14
C ILE A 153 2.91 -21.65 -7.59
N LYS A 154 2.24 -22.66 -8.17
CA LYS A 154 2.59 -23.19 -9.50
C LYS A 154 1.44 -23.15 -10.50
N ASP A 155 0.20 -23.15 -10.00
CA ASP A 155 -0.96 -23.18 -10.88
C ASP A 155 -1.17 -21.82 -11.52
N LYS A 156 -1.37 -21.82 -12.84
CA LYS A 156 -1.66 -20.62 -13.62
C LYS A 156 -2.81 -19.78 -13.04
N SER A 157 -3.83 -20.44 -12.51
CA SER A 157 -5.00 -19.82 -11.89
C SER A 157 -4.69 -19.11 -10.57
N ASP A 158 -3.53 -19.36 -9.98
CA ASP A 158 -3.09 -18.77 -8.71
C ASP A 158 -2.07 -17.64 -8.91
N ILE A 159 -1.66 -17.39 -10.18
CA ILE A 159 -0.71 -16.33 -10.51
C ILE A 159 -1.37 -15.30 -11.43
N TYR A 160 -1.59 -14.12 -10.89
CA TYR A 160 -2.14 -12.99 -11.63
C TYR A 160 -1.03 -12.10 -12.15
N TRP A 161 -0.92 -12.00 -13.46
CA TRP A 161 -0.02 -11.08 -14.12
C TRP A 161 -0.72 -9.76 -14.39
N VAL A 162 -0.06 -8.65 -14.08
CA VAL A 162 -0.60 -7.28 -14.20
C VAL A 162 0.27 -6.49 -15.17
N LYS A 163 -0.32 -6.01 -16.27
CA LYS A 163 0.35 -5.21 -17.28
C LYS A 163 0.91 -3.91 -16.69
N ASP A 164 2.06 -3.46 -17.18
CA ASP A 164 2.74 -2.24 -16.70
C ASP A 164 2.84 -1.11 -17.74
N GLY A 165 2.08 -1.19 -18.81
CA GLY A 165 2.13 -0.25 -19.93
C GLY A 165 3.25 -0.58 -20.95
N SER A 166 4.10 -1.57 -20.67
CA SER A 166 5.09 -2.08 -21.62
C SER A 166 4.44 -2.96 -22.69
N ASN A 167 5.26 -3.40 -23.67
CA ASN A 167 4.84 -4.35 -24.70
C ASN A 167 4.97 -5.82 -24.26
N TYR A 168 5.19 -6.10 -22.96
CA TYR A 168 5.21 -7.47 -22.48
C TYR A 168 3.84 -8.12 -22.60
N GLU A 169 3.84 -9.37 -23.04
CA GLU A 169 2.65 -10.21 -23.10
C GLU A 169 2.55 -11.07 -21.83
N CYS A 170 1.33 -11.40 -21.44
CA CYS A 170 1.10 -12.28 -20.30
C CYS A 170 1.69 -13.67 -20.60
N PRO A 171 2.61 -14.16 -19.76
CA PRO A 171 3.23 -15.47 -19.97
C PRO A 171 2.22 -16.60 -19.79
N GLN A 172 2.51 -17.76 -20.41
CA GLN A 172 1.60 -18.91 -20.38
C GLN A 172 1.36 -19.49 -18.98
N TRP A 173 2.31 -19.29 -18.06
CA TRP A 173 2.24 -19.76 -16.68
C TRP A 173 1.45 -18.84 -15.73
N ALA A 174 0.96 -17.69 -16.20
CA ALA A 174 0.17 -16.75 -15.43
C ALA A 174 -1.16 -16.40 -16.12
N SER A 175 -2.08 -15.84 -15.38
CA SER A 175 -3.35 -15.35 -15.87
C SER A 175 -3.34 -13.83 -15.94
N ASN A 176 -3.74 -13.24 -17.06
CA ASN A 176 -3.81 -11.80 -17.23
C ASN A 176 -4.97 -11.24 -16.39
N LEU A 177 -4.65 -10.50 -15.32
CA LEU A 177 -5.63 -9.97 -14.39
C LEU A 177 -6.62 -9.01 -15.09
N ASP A 178 -6.16 -8.17 -15.99
CA ASP A 178 -7.00 -7.19 -16.69
C ASP A 178 -8.12 -7.84 -17.52
N THR A 179 -7.96 -9.10 -17.93
CA THR A 179 -8.98 -9.86 -18.65
C THR A 179 -9.93 -10.65 -17.75
N LEU A 180 -9.61 -10.75 -16.47
CA LEU A 180 -10.35 -11.57 -15.49
C LEU A 180 -11.26 -10.76 -14.58
N ILE A 181 -11.04 -9.45 -14.48
CA ILE A 181 -11.81 -8.57 -13.60
C ILE A 181 -13.16 -8.20 -14.22
N ASP A 182 -14.19 -8.14 -13.37
CA ASP A 182 -15.51 -7.65 -13.71
C ASP A 182 -15.69 -6.22 -13.18
N THR A 183 -15.55 -5.23 -14.04
CA THR A 183 -15.61 -3.82 -13.67
C THR A 183 -16.98 -3.37 -13.17
N SER A 184 -18.06 -4.17 -13.35
CA SER A 184 -19.36 -3.88 -12.77
C SER A 184 -19.42 -4.07 -11.26
N LYS A 185 -18.48 -4.82 -10.67
CA LYS A 185 -18.37 -5.10 -9.24
C LYS A 185 -17.54 -4.06 -8.50
N SER A 186 -17.84 -2.78 -8.64
CA SER A 186 -17.05 -1.66 -8.11
C SER A 186 -17.51 -1.11 -6.75
N ASN A 187 -18.61 -1.63 -6.20
CA ASN A 187 -19.13 -1.20 -4.89
C ASN A 187 -18.34 -1.78 -3.73
N ASN A 188 -18.31 -1.05 -2.60
CA ASN A 188 -17.67 -1.52 -1.36
C ASN A 188 -18.22 -2.88 -0.92
N LEU A 189 -17.32 -3.75 -0.47
CA LEU A 189 -17.66 -5.11 -0.05
C LEU A 189 -18.13 -5.12 1.41
N SER A 190 -19.21 -5.82 1.69
CA SER A 190 -19.70 -5.98 3.08
C SER A 190 -18.72 -6.72 3.99
N ILE A 191 -17.82 -7.54 3.42
CA ILE A 191 -16.81 -8.27 4.18
C ILE A 191 -15.78 -7.32 4.79
N THR A 192 -15.52 -6.15 4.21
CA THR A 192 -14.57 -5.14 4.75
C THR A 192 -14.93 -4.78 6.20
N SER A 193 -16.25 -4.68 6.52
CA SER A 193 -16.70 -4.38 7.88
C SER A 193 -16.39 -5.46 8.93
N LYS A 194 -15.88 -6.62 8.53
CA LYS A 194 -15.50 -7.71 9.44
C LYS A 194 -14.00 -7.76 9.73
N VAL A 195 -13.21 -6.96 9.01
CA VAL A 195 -11.75 -6.91 9.21
C VAL A 195 -11.47 -6.08 10.45
N THR A 196 -10.70 -6.64 11.39
CA THR A 196 -10.44 -6.03 12.69
C THR A 196 -9.04 -5.43 12.81
N ALA A 197 -8.83 -4.64 13.84
CA ALA A 197 -7.56 -3.98 14.12
C ALA A 197 -6.42 -4.98 14.41
N LYS A 198 -6.71 -6.15 15.00
CA LYS A 198 -5.73 -7.21 15.26
C LYS A 198 -5.35 -8.02 14.01
N ASP A 199 -6.20 -8.02 12.97
CA ASP A 199 -5.94 -8.82 11.78
C ASP A 199 -4.68 -8.33 11.09
N THR A 200 -3.84 -9.28 10.68
CA THR A 200 -2.59 -8.98 9.98
C THR A 200 -2.90 -8.51 8.56
N ALA A 201 -2.48 -7.28 8.23
CA ALA A 201 -2.64 -6.74 6.89
C ALA A 201 -1.49 -7.15 5.96
N PHE A 202 -0.25 -7.10 6.47
CA PHE A 202 0.94 -7.32 5.64
C PHE A 202 2.01 -8.15 6.33
N TYR A 203 2.73 -8.92 5.50
CA TYR A 203 4.06 -9.45 5.80
C TYR A 203 5.08 -8.59 5.05
N ILE A 204 6.05 -8.04 5.79
CA ILE A 204 7.17 -7.27 5.23
C ILE A 204 8.45 -8.00 5.59
N PHE A 205 9.22 -8.41 4.58
CA PHE A 205 10.48 -9.10 4.82
C PHE A 205 11.60 -8.12 5.18
N THR A 206 12.32 -8.45 6.24
CA THR A 206 13.50 -7.68 6.69
C THR A 206 14.75 -8.55 6.60
N SER A 207 15.91 -7.93 6.35
CA SER A 207 17.20 -8.61 6.42
C SER A 207 17.44 -9.05 7.86
N GLY A 208 17.26 -10.34 8.14
CA GLY A 208 17.57 -10.91 9.45
C GLY A 208 19.09 -10.89 9.73
N THR A 209 19.47 -10.84 11.00
CA THR A 209 20.87 -10.98 11.46
C THR A 209 21.51 -12.30 11.02
N THR A 210 20.72 -13.27 10.61
CA THR A 210 21.14 -14.61 10.15
C THR A 210 21.29 -14.70 8.62
N GLY A 211 21.17 -13.60 7.89
CA GLY A 211 21.33 -13.54 6.42
C GLY A 211 20.10 -13.97 5.61
N VAL A 212 19.11 -14.63 6.22
CA VAL A 212 17.89 -15.05 5.54
C VAL A 212 16.75 -14.09 5.89
N PRO A 213 16.00 -13.54 4.90
CA PRO A 213 14.89 -12.63 5.16
C PRO A 213 13.83 -13.26 6.07
N LYS A 214 13.37 -12.49 7.06
CA LYS A 214 12.28 -12.90 7.99
C LYS A 214 11.08 -12.01 7.81
N ALA A 215 9.88 -12.61 7.79
CA ALA A 215 8.62 -11.89 7.70
C ALA A 215 8.32 -11.20 9.05
N ALA A 216 8.18 -9.88 9.02
CA ALA A 216 7.61 -9.10 10.10
C ALA A 216 6.10 -8.92 9.84
N LEU A 217 5.28 -9.20 10.86
CA LEU A 217 3.83 -9.11 10.76
C LEU A 217 3.36 -7.70 11.13
N PHE A 218 2.51 -7.12 10.28
CA PHE A 218 1.94 -5.80 10.48
C PHE A 218 0.41 -5.90 10.60
N PRO A 219 -0.13 -5.93 11.83
CA PRO A 219 -1.58 -5.84 12.04
C PRO A 219 -2.10 -4.44 11.68
N ASN A 220 -3.39 -4.36 11.35
CA ASN A 220 -4.06 -3.10 11.01
C ASN A 220 -3.88 -2.02 12.09
N ALA A 221 -4.00 -2.38 13.37
CA ALA A 221 -3.77 -1.45 14.49
C ALA A 221 -2.41 -0.73 14.40
N LYS A 222 -1.34 -1.47 14.06
CA LYS A 222 0.01 -0.92 13.94
C LYS A 222 0.12 0.04 12.75
N ILE A 223 -0.54 -0.29 11.63
CA ILE A 223 -0.57 0.56 10.44
C ILE A 223 -1.32 1.85 10.73
N ILE A 224 -2.52 1.75 11.32
CA ILE A 224 -3.33 2.91 11.70
C ILE A 224 -2.56 3.80 12.67
N ALA A 225 -2.01 3.22 13.74
CA ALA A 225 -1.26 3.98 14.73
C ALA A 225 -0.06 4.71 14.11
N ALA A 226 0.73 4.04 13.28
CA ALA A 226 1.88 4.67 12.63
C ALA A 226 1.45 5.79 11.67
N SER A 227 0.45 5.54 10.83
CA SER A 227 -0.02 6.52 9.84
C SER A 227 -0.67 7.76 10.48
N VAL A 228 -1.47 7.59 11.53
CA VAL A 228 -2.07 8.70 12.30
C VAL A 228 -1.01 9.53 13.00
N ASN A 229 -0.09 8.87 13.72
CA ASN A 229 0.98 9.57 14.44
C ASN A 229 1.86 10.38 13.48
N ILE A 230 2.21 9.81 12.31
CA ILE A 230 3.09 10.49 11.37
C ILE A 230 2.36 11.60 10.61
N SER A 231 1.13 11.37 10.13
CA SER A 231 0.38 12.39 9.38
C SER A 231 0.04 13.61 10.23
N LYS A 232 -0.50 13.40 11.43
CA LYS A 232 -0.97 14.47 12.32
C LYS A 232 0.11 15.02 13.24
N GLY A 233 0.98 14.15 13.78
CA GLY A 233 2.01 14.55 14.74
C GLY A 233 3.35 14.91 14.09
N GLY A 234 3.84 14.06 13.19
CA GLY A 234 5.14 14.23 12.51
C GLY A 234 5.09 15.20 11.34
N TYR A 235 4.37 14.85 10.29
CA TYR A 235 4.33 15.64 9.04
C TYR A 235 3.38 16.82 9.10
N ARG A 236 2.29 16.72 9.87
CA ARG A 236 1.26 17.75 10.00
C ARG A 236 0.61 18.12 8.67
N ILE A 237 0.38 17.09 7.86
CA ILE A 237 -0.24 17.20 6.53
C ILE A 237 -1.77 17.17 6.63
N ASP A 238 -2.40 17.73 5.61
CA ASP A 238 -3.85 17.70 5.41
C ASP A 238 -4.21 17.34 3.96
N ASN A 239 -5.47 17.43 3.61
CA ASN A 239 -5.98 17.06 2.28
C ASN A 239 -5.57 18.01 1.14
N SER A 240 -4.88 19.09 1.44
CA SER A 240 -4.31 20.00 0.41
C SER A 240 -2.86 19.63 0.05
N ASP A 241 -2.25 18.72 0.81
CA ASP A 241 -0.86 18.31 0.60
C ASP A 241 -0.70 17.26 -0.49
N CYS A 242 0.48 17.25 -1.10
CA CYS A 242 0.92 16.21 -2.02
C CYS A 242 2.32 15.71 -1.62
N MET A 243 2.40 14.42 -1.24
CA MET A 243 3.65 13.81 -0.80
C MET A 243 4.40 13.17 -1.96
N TYR A 244 5.68 13.50 -2.12
CA TYR A 244 6.58 12.76 -2.99
C TYR A 244 7.03 11.47 -2.33
N ASN A 245 6.52 10.34 -2.80
CA ASN A 245 6.83 9.01 -2.28
C ASN A 245 7.61 8.18 -3.31
N CYS A 246 8.93 8.26 -3.25
CA CYS A 246 9.84 7.51 -4.11
C CYS A 246 10.43 6.26 -3.43
N LEU A 247 10.06 6.01 -2.19
CA LEU A 247 10.50 4.83 -1.47
C LEU A 247 9.68 3.60 -1.87
N PRO A 248 10.28 2.40 -1.81
CA PRO A 248 9.56 1.18 -2.15
C PRO A 248 8.33 0.95 -1.27
N LEU A 249 7.19 0.68 -1.89
CA LEU A 249 5.94 0.39 -1.19
C LEU A 249 5.93 -0.99 -0.52
N TYR A 250 6.83 -1.90 -0.91
CA TYR A 250 7.03 -3.15 -0.18
C TYR A 250 7.75 -2.97 1.16
N HIS A 251 8.28 -1.77 1.45
CA HIS A 251 8.95 -1.44 2.71
C HIS A 251 8.07 -0.57 3.59
N SER A 252 8.13 -0.79 4.91
CA SER A 252 7.30 -0.08 5.89
C SER A 252 7.38 1.44 5.78
N THR A 253 8.53 2.00 5.39
CA THR A 253 8.72 3.45 5.27
C THR A 253 7.89 4.02 4.12
N GLY A 254 8.05 3.50 2.90
CA GLY A 254 7.25 3.95 1.76
C GLY A 254 5.75 3.69 1.92
N LEU A 255 5.41 2.54 2.52
CA LEU A 255 4.03 2.15 2.74
C LEU A 255 3.37 2.96 3.87
N MET A 256 3.88 2.85 5.10
CA MET A 256 3.17 3.37 6.28
C MET A 256 3.41 4.87 6.47
N LEU A 257 4.65 5.32 6.35
CA LEU A 257 5.00 6.73 6.56
C LEU A 257 4.76 7.58 5.31
N GLY A 258 4.79 6.96 4.11
CA GLY A 258 4.43 7.59 2.85
C GLY A 258 2.94 7.47 2.55
N LEU A 259 2.53 6.36 1.97
CA LEU A 259 1.18 6.16 1.43
C LEU A 259 0.07 6.21 2.50
N CYS A 260 0.19 5.41 3.59
CA CYS A 260 -0.87 5.33 4.58
C CYS A 260 -1.04 6.65 5.35
N ALA A 261 0.02 7.45 5.51
CA ALA A 261 -0.09 8.78 6.11
C ALA A 261 -0.97 9.72 5.26
N CYS A 262 -0.85 9.67 3.91
CA CYS A 262 -1.72 10.42 3.01
C CYS A 262 -3.18 9.97 3.10
N ILE A 263 -3.42 8.66 3.15
CA ILE A 263 -4.77 8.08 3.31
C ILE A 263 -5.48 8.64 4.54
N GLN A 264 -4.79 8.78 5.68
CA GLN A 264 -5.40 9.24 6.95
C GLN A 264 -5.97 10.66 6.90
N VAL A 265 -5.53 11.48 5.96
CA VAL A 265 -5.91 12.90 5.90
C VAL A 265 -6.50 13.33 4.55
N GLY A 266 -6.58 12.42 3.57
CA GLY A 266 -7.07 12.73 2.23
C GLY A 266 -6.07 13.46 1.34
N ALA A 267 -4.77 13.40 1.67
CA ALA A 267 -3.69 14.00 0.90
C ALA A 267 -3.37 13.20 -0.37
N ALA A 268 -2.82 13.86 -1.38
CA ALA A 268 -2.31 13.19 -2.58
C ALA A 268 -0.92 12.57 -2.33
N THR A 269 -0.58 11.57 -3.12
CA THR A 269 0.75 10.98 -3.17
C THR A 269 1.25 10.90 -4.61
N PHE A 270 2.43 11.46 -4.86
CA PHE A 270 3.15 11.26 -6.11
C PHE A 270 4.12 10.09 -5.93
N ILE A 271 3.88 8.99 -6.60
CA ILE A 271 4.72 7.80 -6.51
C ILE A 271 5.66 7.67 -7.70
N ARG A 272 6.84 7.13 -7.47
CA ARG A 272 7.81 6.77 -8.50
C ARG A 272 8.30 5.35 -8.33
N ARG A 273 8.64 4.71 -9.47
CA ARG A 273 9.34 3.42 -9.45
C ARG A 273 10.69 3.54 -8.75
N LYS A 274 11.48 4.58 -9.11
CA LYS A 274 12.79 4.88 -8.49
C LYS A 274 13.01 6.38 -8.41
N PHE A 275 13.71 6.84 -7.39
CA PHE A 275 14.10 8.25 -7.25
C PHE A 275 14.94 8.72 -8.45
N SER A 276 14.66 9.95 -8.92
CA SER A 276 15.44 10.61 -9.96
C SER A 276 15.76 12.03 -9.56
N ALA A 277 17.03 12.29 -9.23
CA ALA A 277 17.49 13.63 -8.84
C ALA A 277 17.29 14.66 -9.96
N SER A 278 17.47 14.26 -11.22
CA SER A 278 17.29 15.15 -12.37
C SER A 278 15.82 15.50 -12.66
N ALA A 279 14.87 14.63 -12.30
CA ALA A 279 13.46 14.87 -12.51
C ALA A 279 12.78 15.57 -11.33
N PHE A 280 13.35 15.45 -10.13
CA PHE A 280 12.72 15.86 -8.87
C PHE A 280 12.15 17.29 -8.88
N TRP A 281 12.97 18.28 -9.21
CA TRP A 281 12.50 19.68 -9.17
C TRP A 281 11.43 20.00 -10.21
N LYS A 282 11.48 19.34 -11.38
CA LYS A 282 10.44 19.47 -12.39
C LYS A 282 9.12 18.90 -11.87
N GLU A 283 9.16 17.72 -11.29
CA GLU A 283 7.98 17.04 -10.73
C GLU A 283 7.44 17.79 -9.51
N ALA A 284 8.30 18.25 -8.61
CA ALA A 284 7.91 19.03 -7.44
C ALA A 284 7.09 20.28 -7.85
N LYS A 285 7.50 20.95 -8.91
CA LYS A 285 6.78 22.11 -9.45
C LYS A 285 5.51 21.72 -10.20
N GLN A 286 5.57 20.66 -11.02
CA GLN A 286 4.44 20.22 -11.85
C GLN A 286 3.27 19.72 -11.02
N PHE A 287 3.53 18.96 -9.94
CA PHE A 287 2.53 18.34 -9.10
C PHE A 287 2.32 19.08 -7.77
N ASN A 288 2.89 20.28 -7.62
CA ASN A 288 2.79 21.11 -6.42
C ASN A 288 3.09 20.29 -5.14
N LEU A 289 4.21 19.57 -5.16
CA LEU A 289 4.58 18.70 -4.04
C LEU A 289 4.89 19.55 -2.80
N SER A 290 4.28 19.22 -1.68
CA SER A 290 4.44 19.94 -0.42
C SER A 290 5.39 19.25 0.55
N LEU A 291 5.57 17.93 0.40
CA LEU A 291 6.40 17.11 1.29
C LEU A 291 7.15 16.05 0.49
N ILE A 292 8.37 15.77 0.90
CA ILE A 292 9.15 14.61 0.46
C ILE A 292 9.52 13.76 1.66
N HIS A 293 9.38 12.44 1.52
CA HIS A 293 9.90 11.47 2.46
C HIS A 293 11.04 10.67 1.80
N ILE A 294 12.26 10.87 2.28
CA ILE A 294 13.50 10.22 1.83
C ILE A 294 14.27 9.66 3.02
#